data_6ee9c613f0936b966ef9f0f92b63ca5b
#
_entry.id   6ee9c613f0936b966ef9f0f92b63ca5b
#
_cell.length_a   1.000
_cell.length_b   1.000
_cell.length_c   1.000
_cell.angle_alpha   90.00
_cell.angle_beta   90.00
_cell.angle_gamma   90.00
#
_symmetry.space_group_name_H-M   'P 1'
#
loop_
_entity.id
_entity.type
_entity.pdbx_description
1 polymer ?
#
loop_
_entity_poly.entity_id
_entity_poly.type
_entity_poly.pdbx_seq_one_letter_code
_entity_poly.pdbx_strand_id
1 'polypeptide(L)'
;MKPSLRCFILWMSLIFCGALQAMVPQNNVLRDDIRTLRTEIGGELSPMPVLQLHSREQVVVSFDQLSHEGRRFFYRIQHCNFDWQPADGLFLNEFMEANQDEVWIDKGIESQNTTTLYTHYRFHFPSAEAKPLLSGNYLLTIYDDSSENPEAVAEVRLRMVEPLVSITGRVLTNTDIDWNAAHQQLEMEVKAERLAGDLRSGIRTIVLQN
;
A
#
# COMPACT_ATOMS: atom_id res chain seq x y z
N MET A 1 34.37 -44.16 -47.43
CA MET A 1 33.06 -43.86 -46.83
C MET A 1 33.32 -43.45 -45.40
N LYS A 2 33.12 -42.16 -45.08
CA LYS A 2 33.24 -41.61 -43.72
C LYS A 2 31.85 -41.49 -43.11
N PRO A 3 31.61 -41.98 -41.88
CA PRO A 3 30.34 -41.73 -41.22
C PRO A 3 30.33 -40.33 -40.64
N SER A 4 29.32 -39.56 -40.99
CA SER A 4 29.05 -38.23 -40.44
C SER A 4 28.43 -38.38 -39.06
N LEU A 5 29.13 -37.91 -38.04
CA LEU A 5 28.65 -37.77 -36.68
C LEU A 5 27.68 -36.55 -36.63
N ARG A 6 26.38 -36.81 -36.59
CA ARG A 6 25.39 -35.79 -36.34
C ARG A 6 25.29 -35.56 -34.83
N CYS A 7 25.92 -34.48 -34.40
CA CYS A 7 25.78 -33.95 -33.04
C CYS A 7 24.38 -33.41 -32.85
N PHE A 8 23.51 -34.12 -32.11
CA PHE A 8 22.22 -33.61 -31.65
C PHE A 8 22.48 -32.68 -30.45
N ILE A 9 22.50 -31.37 -30.69
CA ILE A 9 22.48 -30.40 -29.61
C ILE A 9 21.02 -30.23 -29.19
N LEU A 10 20.68 -30.86 -28.07
CA LEU A 10 19.41 -30.67 -27.39
C LEU A 10 19.48 -29.30 -26.68
N TRP A 11 18.89 -28.29 -27.28
CA TRP A 11 18.64 -27.00 -26.64
C TRP A 11 17.47 -27.21 -25.64
N MET A 12 17.79 -27.48 -24.39
CA MET A 12 16.85 -27.41 -23.30
C MET A 12 16.76 -25.96 -22.85
N SER A 13 15.90 -25.19 -23.51
CA SER A 13 15.51 -23.85 -23.03
C SER A 13 14.64 -24.05 -21.81
N LEU A 14 15.26 -24.04 -20.61
CA LEU A 14 14.56 -23.78 -19.35
C LEU A 14 14.02 -22.35 -19.41
N ILE A 15 12.76 -22.22 -19.85
CA ILE A 15 12.01 -20.99 -19.61
C ILE A 15 11.73 -20.95 -18.11
N PHE A 16 12.62 -20.31 -17.36
CA PHE A 16 12.36 -19.92 -15.98
C PHE A 16 11.35 -18.77 -16.07
N CYS A 17 10.07 -19.14 -16.19
CA CYS A 17 8.97 -18.21 -15.99
C CYS A 17 8.93 -17.92 -14.49
N GLY A 18 9.84 -17.09 -14.01
CA GLY A 18 9.75 -16.46 -12.72
C GLY A 18 8.53 -15.55 -12.79
N ALA A 19 7.37 -16.02 -12.30
CA ALA A 19 6.27 -15.16 -11.96
C ALA A 19 6.81 -14.17 -10.89
N LEU A 20 7.24 -12.99 -11.33
CA LEU A 20 7.28 -11.83 -10.46
C LEU A 20 5.81 -11.53 -10.10
N GLN A 21 5.33 -12.23 -9.09
CA GLN A 21 4.15 -11.76 -8.39
C GLN A 21 4.57 -10.40 -7.82
N ALA A 22 4.08 -9.34 -8.42
CA ALA A 22 4.07 -8.04 -7.79
C ALA A 22 3.25 -8.23 -6.51
N MET A 23 3.92 -8.53 -5.39
CA MET A 23 3.27 -8.55 -4.08
C MET A 23 2.67 -7.17 -3.90
N VAL A 24 1.34 -7.11 -3.93
CA VAL A 24 0.63 -5.90 -3.50
C VAL A 24 1.06 -5.67 -2.06
N PRO A 25 1.73 -4.56 -1.74
CA PRO A 25 2.19 -4.33 -0.37
C PRO A 25 0.96 -4.29 0.53
N GLN A 26 0.87 -5.22 1.46
CA GLN A 26 -0.24 -5.33 2.40
C GLN A 26 0.14 -4.68 3.74
N ASN A 27 -0.87 -4.40 4.56
CA ASN A 27 -0.65 -4.07 5.95
C ASN A 27 0.09 -5.21 6.65
N ASN A 28 0.99 -4.89 7.56
CA ASN A 28 1.87 -5.87 8.19
C ASN A 28 1.79 -5.77 9.72
N VAL A 29 1.68 -6.90 10.38
CA VAL A 29 1.77 -7.03 11.84
C VAL A 29 3.20 -7.49 12.16
N LEU A 30 3.91 -6.72 12.99
CA LEU A 30 5.32 -6.91 13.30
C LEU A 30 5.52 -7.65 14.63
N ARG A 31 4.52 -7.63 15.51
CA ARG A 31 4.60 -8.22 16.85
C ARG A 31 3.43 -9.16 17.13
N ASP A 32 3.72 -10.29 17.76
CA ASP A 32 2.77 -11.40 17.93
C ASP A 32 1.58 -11.12 18.87
N ASP A 33 1.63 -10.13 19.72
CA ASP A 33 0.52 -9.74 20.58
C ASP A 33 -0.45 -8.76 19.89
N ILE A 34 -0.15 -8.30 18.69
CA ILE A 34 -1.03 -7.50 17.86
C ILE A 34 -1.80 -8.40 16.90
N ARG A 35 -3.11 -8.21 16.84
CA ARG A 35 -4.02 -8.99 16.00
C ARG A 35 -5.02 -8.10 15.29
N THR A 36 -5.70 -8.67 14.32
CA THR A 36 -6.88 -8.06 13.68
C THR A 36 -6.61 -6.68 13.09
N LEU A 37 -5.38 -6.44 12.59
CA LEU A 37 -5.06 -5.17 11.91
C LEU A 37 -5.96 -5.01 10.69
N ARG A 38 -6.80 -3.98 10.70
CA ARG A 38 -7.80 -3.70 9.65
C ARG A 38 -7.77 -2.24 9.26
N THR A 39 -8.11 -2.01 8.00
CA THR A 39 -8.35 -0.68 7.45
C THR A 39 -9.72 -0.65 6.79
N GLU A 40 -10.50 0.39 7.07
CA GLU A 40 -11.87 0.56 6.60
C GLU A 40 -12.07 1.98 6.06
N ILE A 41 -12.83 2.10 4.97
CA ILE A 41 -13.31 3.39 4.43
C ILE A 41 -14.83 3.32 4.36
N GLY A 42 -15.52 4.27 4.99
CA GLY A 42 -16.98 4.28 5.00
C GLY A 42 -17.62 3.06 5.67
N GLY A 43 -16.88 2.32 6.52
CA GLY A 43 -17.34 1.08 7.17
C GLY A 43 -17.10 -0.20 6.35
N GLU A 44 -16.50 -0.10 5.18
CA GLU A 44 -16.12 -1.24 4.34
C GLU A 44 -14.62 -1.53 4.44
N LEU A 45 -14.27 -2.82 4.50
CA LEU A 45 -12.86 -3.25 4.54
C LEU A 45 -12.12 -2.81 3.28
N SER A 46 -10.99 -2.17 3.47
CA SER A 46 -10.11 -1.69 2.40
C SER A 46 -8.66 -2.03 2.73
N PRO A 47 -8.15 -3.22 2.35
CA PRO A 47 -6.79 -3.65 2.70
C PRO A 47 -5.67 -2.76 2.15
N MET A 48 -5.96 -2.02 1.09
CA MET A 48 -5.07 -1.00 0.52
C MET A 48 -5.88 0.28 0.28
N PRO A 49 -6.10 1.08 1.33
CA PRO A 49 -6.92 2.27 1.24
C PRO A 49 -6.39 3.26 0.19
N VAL A 50 -7.30 3.80 -0.60
CA VAL A 50 -7.03 4.88 -1.54
C VAL A 50 -7.95 6.04 -1.21
N LEU A 51 -7.38 7.14 -0.75
CA LEU A 51 -8.10 8.35 -0.37
C LEU A 51 -7.79 9.47 -1.36
N GLN A 52 -8.78 10.30 -1.63
CA GLN A 52 -8.54 11.51 -2.42
C GLN A 52 -7.97 12.61 -1.54
N LEU A 53 -6.86 13.21 -1.97
CA LEU A 53 -6.25 14.36 -1.30
C LEU A 53 -7.26 15.52 -1.20
N HIS A 54 -7.27 16.20 -0.06
CA HIS A 54 -8.20 17.28 0.28
C HIS A 54 -9.69 16.88 0.35
N SER A 55 -10.01 15.59 0.30
CA SER A 55 -11.37 15.11 0.59
C SER A 55 -11.63 15.09 2.09
N ARG A 56 -12.88 14.75 2.47
CA ARG A 56 -13.26 14.50 3.86
C ARG A 56 -13.23 13.02 4.22
N GLU A 57 -12.84 12.18 3.28
CA GLU A 57 -12.72 10.75 3.52
C GLU A 57 -11.57 10.46 4.47
N GLN A 58 -11.78 9.49 5.34
CA GLN A 58 -10.79 9.01 6.29
C GLN A 58 -10.74 7.49 6.23
N VAL A 59 -9.54 6.94 6.35
CA VAL A 59 -9.40 5.54 6.68
C VAL A 59 -9.48 5.38 8.20
N VAL A 60 -10.21 4.38 8.62
CA VAL A 60 -10.22 3.91 10.00
C VAL A 60 -9.24 2.77 10.11
N VAL A 61 -8.25 2.91 10.96
CA VAL A 61 -7.31 1.84 11.29
C VAL A 61 -7.69 1.27 12.64
N SER A 62 -7.81 -0.05 12.74
CA SER A 62 -8.09 -0.73 14.00
C SER A 62 -7.20 -1.96 14.17
N PHE A 63 -6.88 -2.27 15.41
CA PHE A 63 -6.12 -3.46 15.80
C PHE A 63 -6.44 -3.86 17.24
N ASP A 64 -6.18 -5.12 17.56
CA ASP A 64 -6.34 -5.67 18.91
C ASP A 64 -4.96 -5.98 19.49
N GLN A 65 -4.72 -5.54 20.73
CA GLN A 65 -3.57 -5.90 21.52
C GLN A 65 -3.98 -6.93 22.58
N LEU A 66 -3.30 -8.09 22.61
CA LEU A 66 -3.68 -9.23 23.45
C LEU A 66 -3.31 -9.04 24.92
N SER A 67 -3.84 -8.00 25.56
CA SER A 67 -3.81 -7.83 27.03
C SER A 67 -4.79 -6.74 27.48
N HIS A 68 -4.98 -6.59 28.80
CA HIS A 68 -5.68 -5.49 29.43
C HIS A 68 -4.71 -4.51 30.15
N GLU A 69 -3.43 -4.50 29.80
CA GLU A 69 -2.43 -3.67 30.48
C GLU A 69 -2.51 -2.17 30.13
N GLY A 70 -3.41 -1.78 29.21
CA GLY A 70 -3.64 -0.37 28.89
C GLY A 70 -2.41 0.32 28.31
N ARG A 71 -1.82 -0.27 27.29
CA ARG A 71 -0.62 0.26 26.62
C ARG A 71 -0.92 1.54 25.85
N ARG A 72 0.11 2.35 25.65
CA ARG A 72 0.06 3.58 24.86
C ARG A 72 0.66 3.33 23.49
N PHE A 73 -0.05 3.75 22.47
CA PHE A 73 0.42 3.65 21.08
C PHE A 73 0.41 5.02 20.42
N PHE A 74 1.35 5.22 19.50
CA PHE A 74 1.35 6.33 18.56
C PHE A 74 1.71 5.81 17.17
N TYR A 75 1.49 6.59 16.14
CA TYR A 75 1.98 6.27 14.82
C TYR A 75 2.82 7.40 14.25
N ARG A 76 3.80 7.03 13.43
CA ARG A 76 4.59 7.93 12.59
C ARG A 76 4.18 7.75 11.14
N ILE A 77 4.31 8.83 10.37
CA ILE A 77 3.88 8.88 8.98
C ILE A 77 5.10 9.12 8.12
N GLN A 78 5.23 8.32 7.08
CA GLN A 78 6.29 8.45 6.09
C GLN A 78 5.69 8.53 4.69
N HIS A 79 6.13 9.51 3.91
CA HIS A 79 5.84 9.57 2.48
C HIS A 79 6.79 8.64 1.75
N CYS A 80 6.26 7.81 0.85
CA CYS A 80 7.01 6.82 0.10
C CYS A 80 6.89 7.07 -1.41
N ASN A 81 7.91 6.66 -2.13
CA ASN A 81 7.86 6.59 -3.59
C ASN A 81 6.96 5.42 -4.06
N PHE A 82 6.94 5.15 -5.38
CA PHE A 82 6.04 4.13 -5.94
C PHE A 82 6.36 2.69 -5.50
N ASP A 83 7.59 2.40 -5.08
CA ASP A 83 8.05 1.08 -4.61
C ASP A 83 8.05 0.96 -3.07
N TRP A 84 7.38 1.89 -2.39
CA TRP A 84 7.22 1.94 -0.94
C TRP A 84 8.50 2.18 -0.16
N GLN A 85 9.55 2.67 -0.84
CA GLN A 85 10.72 3.18 -0.15
C GLN A 85 10.48 4.62 0.30
N PRO A 86 11.09 5.05 1.41
CA PRO A 86 11.04 6.45 1.82
C PRO A 86 11.38 7.40 0.69
N ALA A 87 10.63 8.48 0.55
CA ALA A 87 10.95 9.51 -0.41
C ALA A 87 12.18 10.30 0.07
N ASP A 88 13.29 10.15 -0.65
CA ASP A 88 14.54 10.83 -0.30
C ASP A 88 14.40 12.35 -0.39
N GLY A 89 14.92 13.05 0.62
CA GLY A 89 14.99 14.51 0.63
C GLY A 89 13.68 15.24 0.88
N LEU A 90 12.61 14.53 1.26
CA LEU A 90 11.31 15.11 1.59
C LEU A 90 11.13 15.21 3.10
N PHE A 91 11.02 16.43 3.63
CA PHE A 91 10.79 16.67 5.05
C PHE A 91 9.30 16.59 5.41
N LEU A 92 9.00 16.26 6.69
CA LEU A 92 7.62 16.08 7.17
C LEU A 92 6.71 17.26 6.81
N ASN A 93 7.14 18.47 7.03
CA ASN A 93 6.37 19.69 6.77
C ASN A 93 6.10 19.97 5.28
N GLU A 94 6.75 19.25 4.37
CA GLU A 94 6.53 19.40 2.93
C GLU A 94 5.38 18.51 2.44
N PHE A 95 5.17 17.34 3.09
CA PHE A 95 4.13 16.40 2.68
C PHE A 95 2.98 16.27 3.69
N MET A 96 3.13 16.84 4.90
CA MET A 96 2.17 16.72 5.97
C MET A 96 2.02 18.04 6.76
N GLU A 97 0.80 18.49 6.94
CA GLU A 97 0.48 19.48 7.97
C GLU A 97 0.35 18.74 9.30
N ALA A 98 1.45 18.69 10.06
CA ALA A 98 1.51 18.03 11.36
C ALA A 98 2.36 18.87 12.32
N ASN A 99 1.96 18.88 13.60
CA ASN A 99 2.69 19.59 14.64
C ASN A 99 3.84 18.76 15.23
N GLN A 100 3.78 17.44 15.07
CA GLN A 100 4.72 16.47 15.63
C GLN A 100 4.87 15.27 14.71
N ASP A 101 6.01 14.59 14.80
CA ASP A 101 6.26 13.34 14.08
C ASP A 101 5.41 12.19 14.62
N GLU A 102 4.93 12.30 15.84
CA GLU A 102 4.19 11.28 16.57
C GLU A 102 2.74 11.70 16.76
N VAL A 103 1.84 10.89 16.26
CA VAL A 103 0.41 11.09 16.43
C VAL A 103 -0.12 10.02 17.40
N TRP A 104 -0.59 10.46 18.55
CA TRP A 104 -1.04 9.56 19.61
C TRP A 104 -2.37 8.91 19.27
N ILE A 105 -2.49 7.63 19.60
CA ILE A 105 -3.71 6.85 19.44
C ILE A 105 -4.49 6.91 20.76
N ASP A 106 -5.78 7.18 20.66
CA ASP A 106 -6.66 7.22 21.83
C ASP A 106 -6.63 5.92 22.64
N LYS A 107 -7.00 6.01 23.90
CA LYS A 107 -7.09 4.85 24.79
C LYS A 107 -8.01 3.79 24.20
N GLY A 108 -7.52 2.57 24.15
CA GLY A 108 -8.26 1.42 23.66
C GLY A 108 -9.43 1.01 24.59
N ILE A 109 -10.29 0.17 24.07
CA ILE A 109 -11.45 -0.40 24.76
C ILE A 109 -11.14 -1.85 25.10
N GLU A 110 -11.16 -2.18 26.39
CA GLU A 110 -10.94 -3.55 26.88
C GLU A 110 -12.11 -4.47 26.51
N SER A 111 -11.77 -5.69 26.11
CA SER A 111 -12.75 -6.75 25.84
C SER A 111 -13.50 -7.15 27.13
N GLN A 112 -14.76 -7.51 26.98
CA GLN A 112 -15.59 -7.96 28.09
C GLN A 112 -16.13 -9.37 27.82
N ASN A 113 -16.10 -10.23 28.82
CA ASN A 113 -16.64 -11.60 28.76
C ASN A 113 -16.03 -12.46 27.64
N THR A 114 -14.73 -12.25 27.33
CA THR A 114 -13.99 -12.99 26.31
C THR A 114 -13.05 -14.00 26.94
N THR A 115 -12.79 -15.12 26.25
CA THR A 115 -11.85 -16.15 26.71
C THR A 115 -10.40 -15.64 26.62
N THR A 116 -10.10 -14.86 25.59
CA THR A 116 -8.82 -14.19 25.43
C THR A 116 -8.99 -12.71 25.71
N LEU A 117 -8.20 -12.19 26.63
CA LEU A 117 -8.23 -10.76 26.95
C LEU A 117 -7.53 -9.97 25.86
N TYR A 118 -8.16 -8.90 25.39
CA TYR A 118 -7.56 -7.97 24.43
C TYR A 118 -8.08 -6.55 24.66
N THR A 119 -7.33 -5.59 24.20
CA THR A 119 -7.71 -4.18 24.14
C THR A 119 -7.80 -3.78 22.67
N HIS A 120 -8.95 -3.25 22.26
CA HIS A 120 -9.22 -2.79 20.90
C HIS A 120 -8.83 -1.32 20.77
N TYR A 121 -7.95 -1.03 19.80
CA TYR A 121 -7.52 0.33 19.46
C TYR A 121 -8.05 0.73 18.09
N ARG A 122 -8.36 2.02 17.95
CA ARG A 122 -8.90 2.58 16.71
C ARG A 122 -8.48 4.03 16.56
N PHE A 123 -8.09 4.41 15.33
CA PHE A 123 -7.80 5.79 15.00
C PHE A 123 -8.20 6.10 13.55
N HIS A 124 -8.23 7.39 13.21
CA HIS A 124 -8.60 7.89 11.90
C HIS A 124 -7.42 8.58 11.24
N PHE A 125 -7.25 8.37 9.94
CA PHE A 125 -6.29 9.09 9.13
C PHE A 125 -6.93 9.48 7.78
N PRO A 126 -6.77 10.72 7.28
CA PRO A 126 -6.18 11.89 7.94
C PRO A 126 -6.92 12.31 9.23
N SER A 127 -6.22 13.03 10.11
CA SER A 127 -6.79 13.57 11.34
C SER A 127 -6.56 15.09 11.44
N ALA A 128 -7.09 15.72 12.49
CA ALA A 128 -6.81 17.13 12.76
C ALA A 128 -5.30 17.40 13.02
N GLU A 129 -4.59 16.40 13.52
CA GLU A 129 -3.17 16.45 13.89
C GLU A 129 -2.24 16.07 12.74
N ALA A 130 -2.78 15.40 11.71
CA ALA A 130 -1.98 14.91 10.58
C ALA A 130 -2.79 14.97 9.29
N LYS A 131 -2.54 15.99 8.46
CA LYS A 131 -3.22 16.21 7.18
C LYS A 131 -2.21 16.13 6.04
N PRO A 132 -2.38 15.18 5.10
CA PRO A 132 -1.54 15.10 3.91
C PRO A 132 -1.64 16.35 3.03
N LEU A 133 -0.49 16.83 2.56
CA LEU A 133 -0.35 17.95 1.63
C LEU A 133 -0.02 17.49 0.21
N LEU A 134 0.57 16.31 0.06
CA LEU A 134 0.95 15.74 -1.24
C LEU A 134 0.21 14.44 -1.50
N SER A 135 -0.02 14.15 -2.76
CA SER A 135 -0.41 12.81 -3.20
C SER A 135 0.79 11.86 -3.19
N GLY A 136 0.55 10.57 -3.08
CA GLY A 136 1.59 9.55 -3.05
C GLY A 136 1.26 8.36 -2.18
N ASN A 137 2.25 7.52 -1.94
CA ASN A 137 2.17 6.39 -1.02
C ASN A 137 2.53 6.85 0.39
N TYR A 138 1.76 6.41 1.36
CA TYR A 138 1.96 6.72 2.78
C TYR A 138 2.09 5.45 3.60
N LEU A 139 3.12 5.37 4.40
CA LEU A 139 3.36 4.31 5.38
C LEU A 139 3.11 4.88 6.78
N LEU A 140 2.14 4.32 7.48
CA LEU A 140 1.90 4.59 8.90
C LEU A 140 2.50 3.44 9.69
N THR A 141 3.51 3.72 10.50
CA THR A 141 4.12 2.74 11.41
C THR A 141 3.61 3.00 12.82
N ILE A 142 2.97 2.00 13.41
CA ILE A 142 2.42 2.05 14.76
C ILE A 142 3.49 1.58 15.74
N TYR A 143 3.69 2.35 16.82
CA TYR A 143 4.67 2.10 17.85
C TYR A 143 4.00 1.91 19.21
N ASP A 144 4.54 1.00 20.00
CA ASP A 144 4.25 0.83 21.42
C ASP A 144 5.25 1.67 22.25
N ASP A 145 4.72 2.58 23.06
CA ASP A 145 5.48 3.49 23.95
C ASP A 145 5.65 2.93 25.37
N SER A 146 5.46 1.64 25.58
CA SER A 146 5.52 1.03 26.92
C SER A 146 6.95 0.88 27.46
N SER A 147 7.97 1.14 26.66
CA SER A 147 9.39 1.04 26.99
C SER A 147 10.15 2.34 26.67
N GLU A 148 11.36 2.49 27.20
CA GLU A 148 12.23 3.65 26.90
C GLU A 148 12.53 3.82 25.40
N ASN A 149 12.49 2.72 24.64
CA ASN A 149 12.65 2.73 23.19
C ASN A 149 11.34 2.23 22.55
N PRO A 150 10.57 3.10 21.91
CA PRO A 150 9.35 2.69 21.23
C PRO A 150 9.58 1.60 20.19
N GLU A 151 8.79 0.55 20.23
CA GLU A 151 8.89 -0.60 19.33
C GLU A 151 7.82 -0.54 18.24
N ALA A 152 8.21 -0.71 16.98
CA ALA A 152 7.26 -0.81 15.87
C ALA A 152 6.48 -2.13 15.97
N VAL A 153 5.15 -2.03 15.98
CA VAL A 153 4.25 -3.19 16.18
C VAL A 153 3.40 -3.51 14.97
N ALA A 154 3.13 -2.54 14.10
CA ALA A 154 2.37 -2.74 12.89
C ALA A 154 2.66 -1.66 11.84
N GLU A 155 2.42 -1.98 10.58
CA GLU A 155 2.52 -1.07 9.44
C GLU A 155 1.22 -1.06 8.65
N VAL A 156 0.76 0.13 8.30
CA VAL A 156 -0.41 0.36 7.45
C VAL A 156 0.01 1.14 6.21
N ARG A 157 -0.36 0.62 5.06
CA ARG A 157 -0.08 1.23 3.75
C ARG A 157 -1.35 1.81 3.15
N LEU A 158 -1.27 3.06 2.70
CA LEU A 158 -2.37 3.72 2.03
C LEU A 158 -1.86 4.63 0.90
N ARG A 159 -2.76 5.04 0.02
CA ARG A 159 -2.47 5.96 -1.07
C ARG A 159 -3.33 7.21 -0.97
N MET A 160 -2.67 8.37 -1.11
CA MET A 160 -3.35 9.65 -1.30
C MET A 160 -3.28 10.00 -2.78
N VAL A 161 -4.42 10.21 -3.42
CA VAL A 161 -4.48 10.46 -4.87
C VAL A 161 -5.09 11.82 -5.17
N GLU A 162 -4.59 12.44 -6.24
CA GLU A 162 -5.18 13.62 -6.85
C GLU A 162 -5.76 13.24 -8.22
N PRO A 163 -7.01 13.61 -8.52
CA PRO A 163 -7.63 13.28 -9.80
C PRO A 163 -7.15 14.24 -10.91
N LEU A 164 -5.84 14.25 -11.18
CA LEU A 164 -5.21 15.10 -12.20
C LEU A 164 -5.25 14.49 -13.59
N VAL A 165 -5.49 13.18 -13.68
CA VAL A 165 -5.56 12.44 -14.93
C VAL A 165 -6.88 11.69 -15.04
N SER A 166 -7.36 11.49 -16.26
CA SER A 166 -8.42 10.56 -16.54
C SER A 166 -7.89 9.40 -17.36
N ILE A 167 -8.31 8.18 -17.02
CA ILE A 167 -7.88 6.96 -17.68
C ILE A 167 -9.13 6.28 -18.24
N THR A 168 -9.11 6.01 -19.53
CA THR A 168 -10.12 5.17 -20.18
C THR A 168 -9.42 3.93 -20.69
N GLY A 169 -9.98 2.75 -20.37
CA GLY A 169 -9.38 1.48 -20.77
C GLY A 169 -10.42 0.52 -21.32
N ARG A 170 -9.99 -0.36 -22.21
CA ARG A 170 -10.75 -1.50 -22.67
C ARG A 170 -9.88 -2.75 -22.76
N VAL A 171 -10.48 -3.89 -22.46
CA VAL A 171 -9.85 -5.19 -22.63
C VAL A 171 -10.43 -5.84 -23.89
N LEU A 172 -9.53 -6.31 -24.74
CA LEU A 172 -9.86 -7.01 -25.97
C LEU A 172 -9.41 -8.46 -25.89
N THR A 173 -10.21 -9.38 -26.38
CA THR A 173 -9.86 -10.80 -26.51
C THR A 173 -9.22 -11.12 -27.85
N ASN A 174 -9.49 -10.31 -28.88
CA ASN A 174 -8.74 -10.35 -30.13
C ASN A 174 -7.54 -9.42 -29.98
N THR A 175 -6.36 -10.00 -30.01
CA THR A 175 -5.10 -9.26 -29.81
C THR A 175 -4.36 -9.14 -31.13
N ASP A 176 -3.36 -8.27 -31.18
CA ASP A 176 -2.45 -8.17 -32.33
C ASP A 176 -1.58 -9.43 -32.51
N ILE A 177 -1.56 -10.31 -31.50
CA ILE A 177 -0.75 -11.54 -31.46
C ILE A 177 -1.59 -12.75 -31.87
N ASP A 178 -2.83 -12.85 -31.40
CA ASP A 178 -3.72 -13.99 -31.70
C ASP A 178 -5.20 -13.60 -31.76
N TRP A 179 -5.99 -14.45 -32.44
CA TRP A 179 -7.44 -14.32 -32.56
C TRP A 179 -8.20 -15.35 -31.70
N ASN A 180 -7.49 -16.17 -30.93
CA ASN A 180 -8.03 -17.35 -30.27
C ASN A 180 -8.34 -17.14 -28.78
N ALA A 181 -8.40 -15.89 -28.31
CA ALA A 181 -8.67 -15.54 -26.91
C ALA A 181 -7.73 -16.18 -25.87
N ALA A 182 -6.55 -16.64 -26.30
CA ALA A 182 -5.51 -17.14 -25.39
C ALA A 182 -4.82 -15.99 -24.63
N HIS A 183 -4.82 -14.80 -25.22
CA HIS A 183 -4.28 -13.58 -24.62
C HIS A 183 -5.35 -12.50 -24.53
N GLN A 184 -5.15 -11.57 -23.63
CA GLN A 184 -5.95 -10.35 -23.50
C GLN A 184 -5.06 -9.13 -23.78
N GLN A 185 -5.58 -8.20 -24.55
CA GLN A 185 -4.92 -6.92 -24.82
C GLN A 185 -5.63 -5.82 -24.06
N LEU A 186 -4.87 -5.05 -23.29
CA LEU A 186 -5.36 -3.87 -22.60
C LEU A 186 -4.96 -2.63 -23.41
N GLU A 187 -5.95 -1.89 -23.88
CA GLU A 187 -5.74 -0.58 -24.49
C GLU A 187 -6.16 0.50 -23.50
N MET A 188 -5.29 1.50 -23.30
CA MET A 188 -5.55 2.60 -22.37
C MET A 188 -5.29 3.94 -23.04
N GLU A 189 -6.17 4.88 -22.78
CA GLU A 189 -5.99 6.30 -23.10
C GLU A 189 -5.86 7.07 -21.77
N VAL A 190 -4.74 7.80 -21.62
CA VAL A 190 -4.48 8.65 -20.44
C VAL A 190 -4.56 10.11 -20.87
N LYS A 191 -5.51 10.85 -20.32
CA LYS A 191 -5.63 12.30 -20.51
C LYS A 191 -5.10 13.02 -19.28
N ALA A 192 -4.02 13.77 -19.47
CA ALA A 192 -3.25 14.39 -18.39
C ALA A 192 -3.10 15.92 -18.59
N GLU A 193 -4.18 16.56 -18.99
CA GLU A 193 -4.21 18.01 -19.34
C GLU A 193 -3.83 18.93 -18.18
N ARG A 194 -3.95 18.43 -16.94
CA ARG A 194 -3.63 19.21 -15.72
C ARG A 194 -2.21 19.02 -15.23
N LEU A 195 -1.46 18.09 -15.83
CA LEU A 195 -0.06 17.87 -15.46
C LEU A 195 0.85 18.78 -16.28
N ALA A 196 1.74 19.48 -15.59
CA ALA A 196 2.80 20.25 -16.23
C ALA A 196 4.04 19.37 -16.46
N GLY A 197 4.71 19.56 -17.60
CA GLY A 197 5.97 18.88 -17.90
C GLY A 197 5.88 17.91 -19.06
N ASP A 198 6.97 17.13 -19.25
CA ASP A 198 7.04 16.09 -20.28
C ASP A 198 6.28 14.84 -19.84
N LEU A 199 5.06 14.70 -20.33
CA LEU A 199 4.17 13.58 -20.01
C LEU A 199 4.71 12.23 -20.48
N ARG A 200 5.61 12.20 -21.46
CA ARG A 200 6.15 10.94 -21.99
C ARG A 200 7.16 10.27 -21.07
N SER A 201 7.93 11.07 -20.36
CA SER A 201 8.94 10.60 -19.40
C SER A 201 8.43 10.61 -17.96
N GLY A 202 7.42 11.43 -17.66
CA GLY A 202 6.90 11.64 -16.30
C GLY A 202 5.75 10.71 -15.88
N ILE A 203 5.13 9.97 -16.83
CA ILE A 203 4.01 9.07 -16.50
C ILE A 203 4.51 7.62 -16.47
N ARG A 204 4.23 6.94 -15.36
CA ARG A 204 4.42 5.50 -15.21
C ARG A 204 3.06 4.83 -15.06
N THR A 205 2.79 3.86 -15.92
CA THR A 205 1.57 3.05 -15.85
C THR A 205 1.89 1.69 -15.22
N ILE A 206 1.08 1.30 -14.22
CA ILE A 206 1.20 0.00 -13.56
C ILE A 206 -0.16 -0.69 -13.71
N VAL A 207 -0.15 -1.89 -14.28
CA VAL A 207 -1.33 -2.76 -14.39
C VAL A 207 -1.19 -3.87 -13.36
N LEU A 208 -2.19 -4.00 -12.49
CA LEU A 208 -2.27 -5.07 -11.50
C LEU A 208 -3.37 -6.03 -11.93
N GLN A 209 -3.07 -7.32 -11.90
CA GLN A 209 -4.03 -8.40 -12.15
C GLN A 209 -4.22 -9.18 -10.84
N ASN A 210 -5.47 -9.34 -10.43
CA ASN A 210 -5.86 -10.14 -9.26
C ASN A 210 -6.09 -11.59 -9.67
#